data_4c07df22e83e139c80c5022a97ac5088
#
_entry.id   4c07df22e83e139c80c5022a97ac5088
#
_cell.length_a   1.000
_cell.length_b   1.000
_cell.length_c   1.000
_cell.angle_alpha   90.00
_cell.angle_beta   90.00
_cell.angle_gamma   90.00
#
_symmetry.space_group_name_H-M   'P 1'
#
loop_
_entity.id
_entity.type
_entity.pdbx_description
1 polymer ?
#
loop_
_entity_poly.entity_id
_entity_poly.type
_entity_poly.pdbx_seq_one_letter_code
_entity_poly.pdbx_strand_id
1 'polypeptide(L)'
;MIPKYRAWDKNTADMVDIKTIDLEKDGSIGCLVDYSGINLDVSECIIMQSTGLKDKNDVEIFEGDVVLFSVSDGFNHLDHEKAIVQASECHSGLVCKLVDLDLEYRIYYDLVFHTDYEVIGNVYENSELLEEPR
;
A
#
# COMPACT_ATOMS: atom_id res chain seq x y z
N MET A 1 -15.99 -5.46 -0.94
CA MET A 1 -14.79 -5.00 -1.66
C MET A 1 -14.31 -6.07 -2.62
N ILE A 2 -14.03 -5.69 -3.84
CA ILE A 2 -13.44 -6.60 -4.82
C ILE A 2 -11.93 -6.59 -4.61
N PRO A 3 -11.29 -7.73 -4.30
CA PRO A 3 -9.85 -7.74 -4.09
C PRO A 3 -9.08 -7.34 -5.35
N LYS A 4 -8.10 -6.47 -5.17
CA LYS A 4 -7.18 -6.08 -6.24
C LYS A 4 -5.76 -6.22 -5.75
N TYR A 5 -4.87 -6.61 -6.67
CA TYR A 5 -3.47 -6.83 -6.36
C TYR A 5 -2.59 -6.18 -7.40
N ARG A 6 -1.40 -5.79 -6.98
CA ARG A 6 -0.32 -5.39 -7.86
C ARG A 6 0.94 -6.09 -7.37
N ALA A 7 1.97 -6.13 -8.20
CA ALA A 7 3.25 -6.72 -7.83
C ALA A 7 4.40 -5.84 -8.27
N TRP A 8 5.43 -5.79 -7.44
CA TRP A 8 6.71 -5.23 -7.84
C TRP A 8 7.55 -6.35 -8.44
N ASP A 9 7.84 -6.23 -9.75
CA ASP A 9 8.67 -7.20 -10.46
C ASP A 9 10.14 -6.79 -10.35
N LYS A 10 10.92 -7.54 -9.60
CA LYS A 10 12.34 -7.23 -9.39
C LYS A 10 13.18 -7.41 -10.64
N ASN A 11 12.75 -8.27 -11.58
CA ASN A 11 13.47 -8.50 -12.83
C ASN A 11 13.45 -7.29 -13.74
N THR A 12 12.32 -6.61 -13.83
CA THR A 12 12.11 -5.47 -14.71
C THR A 12 12.11 -4.14 -14.01
N ALA A 13 12.08 -4.15 -12.67
CA ALA A 13 11.92 -2.97 -11.82
C ALA A 13 10.66 -2.19 -12.19
N ASP A 14 9.56 -2.92 -12.41
CA ASP A 14 8.27 -2.35 -12.76
C ASP A 14 7.19 -2.72 -11.72
N MET A 15 6.26 -1.80 -11.51
CA MET A 15 5.03 -2.06 -10.78
C MET A 15 3.99 -2.55 -11.79
N VAL A 16 3.45 -3.74 -11.55
CA VAL A 16 2.56 -4.42 -12.51
C VAL A 16 1.21 -4.71 -11.84
N ASP A 17 0.12 -4.35 -12.53
CA ASP A 17 -1.22 -4.73 -12.09
C ASP A 17 -1.47 -6.20 -12.39
N ILE A 18 -1.99 -6.92 -11.40
CA ILE A 18 -2.19 -8.37 -11.48
C ILE A 18 -3.64 -8.67 -11.84
N LYS A 19 -3.82 -9.45 -12.91
CA LYS A 19 -5.13 -9.90 -13.33
C LYS A 19 -5.53 -11.22 -12.67
N THR A 20 -4.60 -12.18 -12.62
CA THR A 20 -4.88 -13.53 -12.14
C THR A 20 -3.81 -14.00 -11.18
N ILE A 21 -4.25 -14.56 -10.05
CA ILE A 21 -3.40 -15.24 -9.09
C ILE A 21 -3.91 -16.65 -8.94
N ASP A 22 -3.09 -17.64 -9.33
CA ASP A 22 -3.43 -19.06 -9.15
C ASP A 22 -2.74 -19.58 -7.90
N LEU A 23 -3.50 -20.23 -7.04
CA LEU A 23 -2.97 -20.79 -5.80
C LEU A 23 -2.80 -22.30 -5.91
N GLU A 24 -1.74 -22.80 -5.32
CA GLU A 24 -1.54 -24.22 -5.09
C GLU A 24 -2.41 -24.69 -3.92
N LYS A 25 -2.54 -26.02 -3.75
CA LYS A 25 -3.37 -26.58 -2.68
C LYS A 25 -2.92 -26.18 -1.28
N ASP A 26 -1.65 -25.89 -1.11
CA ASP A 26 -1.09 -25.47 0.19
C ASP A 26 -1.26 -23.96 0.45
N GLY A 27 -1.88 -23.24 -0.49
CA GLY A 27 -2.07 -21.80 -0.38
C GLY A 27 -0.94 -20.95 -0.95
N SER A 28 0.15 -21.58 -1.40
CA SER A 28 1.22 -20.83 -2.05
C SER A 28 0.79 -20.37 -3.44
N ILE A 29 1.48 -19.35 -3.96
CA ILE A 29 1.15 -18.81 -5.28
C ILE A 29 1.90 -19.61 -6.33
N GLY A 30 1.14 -20.22 -7.25
CA GLY A 30 1.70 -21.01 -8.35
C GLY A 30 1.95 -20.18 -9.60
N CYS A 31 1.12 -19.17 -9.85
CA CYS A 31 1.18 -18.40 -11.10
C CYS A 31 0.63 -17.00 -10.90
N LEU A 32 1.26 -16.03 -11.57
CA LEU A 32 0.79 -14.65 -11.64
C LEU A 32 0.71 -14.23 -13.11
N VAL A 33 -0.40 -13.62 -13.49
CA VAL A 33 -0.60 -13.15 -14.87
C VAL A 33 -1.03 -11.68 -14.83
N ASP A 34 -0.40 -10.84 -15.64
CA ASP A 34 -0.78 -9.44 -15.77
C ASP A 34 -1.92 -9.25 -16.77
N TYR A 35 -2.35 -8.01 -16.99
CA TYR A 35 -3.45 -7.71 -17.90
C TYR A 35 -3.07 -7.85 -19.38
N SER A 36 -1.79 -7.98 -19.68
CA SER A 36 -1.30 -8.29 -21.04
C SER A 36 -1.20 -9.79 -21.31
N GLY A 37 -1.52 -10.61 -20.31
CA GLY A 37 -1.45 -12.07 -20.43
C GLY A 37 -0.06 -12.63 -20.20
N ILE A 38 0.86 -11.84 -19.67
CA ILE A 38 2.23 -12.27 -19.39
C ILE A 38 2.30 -12.97 -18.04
N ASN A 39 2.91 -14.16 -18.02
CA ASN A 39 3.21 -14.87 -16.77
C ASN A 39 4.43 -14.22 -16.13
N LEU A 40 4.29 -13.86 -14.85
CA LEU A 40 5.36 -13.27 -14.07
C LEU A 40 6.08 -14.34 -13.25
N ASP A 41 7.37 -14.14 -13.03
CA ASP A 41 8.15 -15.01 -12.16
C ASP A 41 7.78 -14.74 -10.71
N VAL A 42 7.03 -15.65 -10.09
CA VAL A 42 6.53 -15.51 -8.72
C VAL A 42 7.66 -15.27 -7.72
N SER A 43 8.81 -15.92 -7.91
CA SER A 43 9.94 -15.78 -7.00
C SER A 43 10.58 -14.40 -7.04
N GLU A 44 10.34 -13.63 -8.10
CA GLU A 44 10.90 -12.29 -8.30
C GLU A 44 9.86 -11.18 -8.08
N CYS A 45 8.65 -11.53 -7.67
CA CYS A 45 7.56 -10.57 -7.48
C CYS A 45 7.22 -10.40 -6.01
N ILE A 46 6.98 -9.16 -5.62
CA ILE A 46 6.44 -8.82 -4.30
C ILE A 46 5.00 -8.38 -4.51
N ILE A 47 4.06 -9.18 -3.98
CA ILE A 47 2.63 -8.96 -4.18
C ILE A 47 2.10 -8.01 -3.12
N MET A 48 1.31 -7.05 -3.55
CA MET A 48 0.70 -6.04 -2.69
C MET A 48 -0.80 -6.02 -2.91
N GLN A 49 -1.53 -5.92 -1.82
CA GLN A 49 -2.99 -5.89 -1.80
C GLN A 49 -3.48 -4.44 -1.80
N SER A 50 -4.58 -4.18 -2.51
CA SER A 50 -5.29 -2.91 -2.41
C SER A 50 -5.97 -2.79 -1.05
N THR A 51 -5.99 -1.58 -0.49
CA THR A 51 -6.76 -1.29 0.72
C THR A 51 -8.26 -1.22 0.45
N GLY A 52 -8.66 -1.08 -0.82
CA GLY A 52 -10.04 -0.82 -1.22
C GLY A 52 -10.45 0.64 -1.08
N LEU A 53 -9.54 1.50 -0.65
CA LEU A 53 -9.80 2.93 -0.46
C LEU A 53 -9.02 3.73 -1.50
N LYS A 54 -9.52 4.93 -1.78
CA LYS A 54 -8.85 5.89 -2.66
C LYS A 54 -8.42 7.10 -1.86
N ASP A 55 -7.36 7.74 -2.31
CA ASP A 55 -6.89 8.97 -1.69
C ASP A 55 -7.74 10.17 -2.14
N LYS A 56 -7.38 11.36 -1.67
CA LYS A 56 -8.12 12.57 -1.99
C LYS A 56 -8.12 12.93 -3.48
N ASN A 57 -7.20 12.35 -4.25
CA ASN A 57 -7.08 12.55 -5.70
C ASN A 57 -7.68 11.40 -6.49
N ASP A 58 -8.47 10.54 -5.84
CA ASP A 58 -9.12 9.37 -6.44
C ASP A 58 -8.13 8.29 -6.90
N VAL A 59 -6.94 8.27 -6.31
CA VAL A 59 -5.91 7.25 -6.56
C VAL A 59 -6.09 6.10 -5.56
N GLU A 60 -6.16 4.88 -6.07
CA GLU A 60 -6.31 3.71 -5.21
C GLU A 60 -5.06 3.50 -4.34
N ILE A 61 -5.28 3.21 -3.06
CA ILE A 61 -4.21 3.04 -2.08
C ILE A 61 -3.90 1.56 -1.93
N PHE A 62 -2.64 1.19 -2.18
CA PHE A 62 -2.14 -0.18 -2.06
C PHE A 62 -1.14 -0.33 -0.92
N GLU A 63 -0.99 -1.54 -0.45
CA GLU A 63 0.13 -1.93 0.39
C GLU A 63 1.44 -1.51 -0.30
N GLY A 64 2.39 -0.97 0.46
CA GLY A 64 3.64 -0.46 -0.09
C GLY A 64 3.61 1.00 -0.51
N ASP A 65 2.43 1.63 -0.55
CA ASP A 65 2.34 3.05 -0.87
C ASP A 65 2.90 3.91 0.26
N VAL A 66 3.53 5.02 -0.13
CA VAL A 66 3.90 6.10 0.78
C VAL A 66 2.84 7.18 0.63
N VAL A 67 2.21 7.54 1.73
CA VAL A 67 1.11 8.51 1.74
C VAL A 67 1.43 9.66 2.69
N LEU A 68 0.86 10.83 2.39
CA LEU A 68 0.77 11.91 3.36
C LEU A 68 -0.56 11.73 4.09
N PHE A 69 -0.49 11.56 5.38
CA PHE A 69 -1.63 11.26 6.23
C PHE A 69 -1.95 12.46 7.11
N SER A 70 -3.21 12.85 7.11
CA SER A 70 -3.71 13.94 7.94
C SER A 70 -4.93 13.46 8.71
N VAL A 71 -5.00 13.76 9.99
CA VAL A 71 -6.17 13.47 10.83
C VAL A 71 -6.36 14.58 11.86
N SER A 72 -7.60 14.92 12.13
CA SER A 72 -7.97 15.85 13.17
C SER A 72 -9.22 15.33 13.87
N ASP A 73 -9.06 14.75 15.04
CA ASP A 73 -10.15 14.11 15.78
C ASP A 73 -10.49 14.82 17.10
N GLY A 74 -9.96 16.02 17.30
CA GLY A 74 -10.15 16.78 18.51
C GLY A 74 -9.14 16.48 19.62
N PHE A 75 -8.49 15.32 19.55
CA PHE A 75 -7.45 14.92 20.50
C PHE A 75 -6.10 14.83 19.81
N ASN A 76 -6.07 14.31 18.60
CA ASN A 76 -4.87 14.20 17.80
C ASN A 76 -4.98 15.09 16.59
N HIS A 77 -3.90 15.78 16.30
CA HIS A 77 -3.80 16.59 15.09
C HIS A 77 -2.50 16.23 14.38
N LEU A 78 -2.63 15.51 13.28
CA LEU A 78 -1.53 15.18 12.39
C LEU A 78 -1.79 15.85 11.05
N ASP A 79 -0.78 16.48 10.50
CA ASP A 79 -0.91 17.22 9.25
C ASP A 79 0.20 16.81 8.31
N HIS A 80 -0.19 16.14 7.21
CA HIS A 80 0.70 15.70 6.14
C HIS A 80 1.89 14.89 6.64
N GLU A 81 1.65 14.00 7.61
CA GLU A 81 2.67 13.10 8.10
C GLU A 81 2.91 11.98 7.09
N LYS A 82 4.17 11.68 6.83
CA LYS A 82 4.55 10.64 5.91
C LYS A 82 4.35 9.27 6.56
N ALA A 83 3.65 8.38 5.87
CA ALA A 83 3.34 7.05 6.35
C ALA A 83 3.49 6.01 5.25
N ILE A 84 3.78 4.76 5.64
CA ILE A 84 3.83 3.61 4.74
C ILE A 84 2.61 2.75 5.00
N VAL A 85 1.92 2.36 3.93
CA VAL A 85 0.82 1.41 4.01
C VAL A 85 1.41 0.01 4.06
N GLN A 86 1.21 -0.69 5.16
CA GLN A 86 1.80 -2.02 5.37
C GLN A 86 0.91 -2.88 6.26
N ALA A 87 1.23 -4.19 6.34
CA ALA A 87 0.56 -5.08 7.29
C ALA A 87 0.92 -4.65 8.72
N SER A 88 -0.09 -4.65 9.60
CA SER A 88 0.12 -4.29 11.00
C SER A 88 1.00 -5.31 11.72
N GLU A 89 1.88 -4.83 12.59
CA GLU A 89 2.67 -5.68 13.48
C GLU A 89 1.85 -6.18 14.68
N CYS A 90 0.76 -5.49 15.00
CA CYS A 90 -0.03 -5.74 16.21
C CYS A 90 -1.42 -6.29 15.92
N HIS A 91 -1.96 -6.05 14.74
CA HIS A 91 -3.34 -6.40 14.38
C HIS A 91 -3.38 -7.02 13.00
N SER A 92 -4.52 -7.63 12.65
CA SER A 92 -4.76 -8.07 11.28
C SER A 92 -5.07 -6.87 10.39
N GLY A 93 -4.66 -6.93 9.13
CA GLY A 93 -5.01 -5.94 8.12
C GLY A 93 -3.92 -4.93 7.86
N LEU A 94 -4.24 -3.98 7.00
CA LEU A 94 -3.31 -2.94 6.55
C LEU A 94 -3.48 -1.67 7.39
N VAL A 95 -2.36 -1.02 7.66
CA VAL A 95 -2.31 0.21 8.46
C VAL A 95 -1.39 1.22 7.78
N CYS A 96 -1.50 2.48 8.20
CA CYS A 96 -0.51 3.51 7.90
C CYS A 96 0.49 3.58 9.05
N LYS A 97 1.74 3.21 8.81
CA LYS A 97 2.80 3.36 9.79
C LYS A 97 3.55 4.64 9.52
N LEU A 98 3.55 5.56 10.49
CA LEU A 98 4.24 6.84 10.36
C LEU A 98 5.75 6.62 10.28
N VAL A 99 6.41 7.33 9.36
CA VAL A 99 7.84 7.17 9.13
C VAL A 99 8.67 7.72 10.28
N ASP A 100 8.28 8.89 10.78
CA ASP A 100 9.05 9.59 11.82
C ASP A 100 8.62 9.25 13.24
N LEU A 101 7.47 8.63 13.40
CA LEU A 101 6.91 8.24 14.69
C LEU A 101 6.59 6.76 14.67
N ASP A 102 6.81 6.07 15.78
CA ASP A 102 6.51 4.65 15.87
C ASP A 102 5.03 4.44 16.19
N LEU A 103 4.16 4.90 15.30
CA LEU A 103 2.71 4.84 15.45
C LEU A 103 2.09 4.22 14.21
N GLU A 104 1.04 3.42 14.42
CA GLU A 104 0.22 2.84 13.36
C GLU A 104 -1.18 3.41 13.46
N TYR A 105 -1.78 3.73 12.30
CA TYR A 105 -3.17 4.16 12.21
C TYR A 105 -3.91 3.28 11.23
N ARG A 106 -5.15 2.90 11.57
CA ARG A 106 -6.01 2.15 10.65
C ARG A 106 -6.33 3.01 9.44
N ILE A 107 -6.39 2.36 8.28
CA ILE A 107 -6.78 3.03 7.05
C ILE A 107 -8.29 2.97 6.93
N TYR A 108 -8.93 4.13 7.04
CA TYR A 108 -10.38 4.26 6.89
C TYR A 108 -10.74 5.71 6.57
N TYR A 109 -11.93 5.89 6.02
CA TYR A 109 -12.49 7.22 5.88
C TYR A 109 -13.40 7.51 7.05
N ASP A 110 -13.17 8.63 7.68
CA ASP A 110 -14.03 9.13 8.75
C ASP A 110 -14.36 10.58 8.46
N LEU A 111 -15.62 10.81 8.08
CA LEU A 111 -16.10 12.16 7.76
C LEU A 111 -16.15 13.04 9.01
N VAL A 112 -16.28 12.43 10.19
CA VAL A 112 -16.36 13.17 11.45
C VAL A 112 -14.98 13.67 11.87
N PHE A 113 -13.95 12.83 11.69
CA PHE A 113 -12.59 13.13 12.14
C PHE A 113 -11.68 13.64 11.03
N HIS A 114 -12.22 13.87 9.83
CA HIS A 114 -11.50 14.47 8.70
C HIS A 114 -10.14 13.80 8.44
N THR A 115 -10.18 12.50 8.15
CA THR A 115 -8.99 11.76 7.75
C THR A 115 -8.74 11.95 6.26
N ASP A 116 -7.51 12.31 5.90
CA ASP A 116 -7.10 12.48 4.51
C ASP A 116 -5.85 11.68 4.21
N TYR A 117 -5.78 11.16 2.99
CA TYR A 117 -4.60 10.47 2.47
C TYR A 117 -4.24 11.05 1.10
N GLU A 118 -2.95 11.15 0.82
CA GLU A 118 -2.44 11.49 -0.51
C GLU A 118 -1.30 10.55 -0.85
N VAL A 119 -1.46 9.76 -1.90
CA VAL A 119 -0.39 8.86 -2.38
C VAL A 119 0.67 9.70 -3.07
N ILE A 120 1.91 9.63 -2.57
CA ILE A 120 3.04 10.39 -3.14
C ILE A 120 4.08 9.48 -3.80
N GLY A 121 3.92 8.17 -3.67
CA GLY A 121 4.81 7.20 -4.27
C GLY A 121 4.68 5.86 -3.60
N ASN A 122 5.69 5.02 -3.73
CA ASN A 122 5.73 3.73 -3.05
C ASN A 122 7.17 3.38 -2.65
N VAL A 123 7.32 2.37 -1.80
CA VAL A 123 8.62 2.04 -1.22
C VAL A 123 9.60 1.43 -2.23
N TYR A 124 9.11 0.97 -3.38
CA TYR A 124 9.95 0.30 -4.39
C TYR A 124 10.47 1.26 -5.46
N GLU A 125 9.62 2.18 -5.92
CA GLU A 125 9.98 3.14 -6.96
C GLU A 125 10.53 4.44 -6.38
N ASN A 126 10.17 4.77 -5.14
CA ASN A 126 10.44 6.08 -4.54
C ASN A 126 11.05 5.94 -3.15
N SER A 127 12.07 5.09 -3.00
CA SER A 127 12.70 4.84 -1.70
C SER A 127 13.26 6.11 -1.04
N GLU A 128 13.58 7.13 -1.83
CA GLU A 128 14.06 8.42 -1.33
C GLU A 128 13.03 9.13 -0.43
N LEU A 129 11.75 8.78 -0.58
CA LEU A 129 10.70 9.35 0.28
C LEU A 129 10.83 8.91 1.74
N LEU A 130 11.55 7.82 1.99
CA LEU A 130 11.75 7.28 3.34
C LEU A 130 12.98 7.86 4.02
N GLU A 131 13.79 8.61 3.29
CA GLU A 131 14.97 9.27 3.84
C GLU A 131 14.55 10.50 4.62
N GLU A 132 15.25 10.76 5.74
CA GLU A 132 14.95 11.94 6.53
C GLU A 132 15.33 13.21 5.75
N PRO A 133 14.49 14.25 5.84
CA PRO A 133 14.83 15.53 5.24
C PRO A 133 16.08 16.12 5.91
N ARG A 134 16.92 16.71 5.10
CA ARG A 134 18.15 17.31 5.57
C ARG A 134 18.15 18.81 5.34
#